data_98777b6a63fb3c5a1f26c0b272032e88
#
_entry.id   98777b6a63fb3c5a1f26c0b272032e88
#
_cell.length_a   1.000
_cell.length_b   1.000
_cell.length_c   1.000
_cell.angle_alpha   90.00
_cell.angle_beta   90.00
_cell.angle_gamma   90.00
#
_symmetry.space_group_name_H-M   'P 1'
#
loop_
_entity.id
_entity.type
_entity.pdbx_description
1 polymer ?
#
loop_
_entity_poly.entity_id
_entity_poly.type
_entity_poly.pdbx_seq_one_letter_code
_entity_poly.pdbx_strand_id
1 'polypeptide(L)'
;MALKTGDVLELHRRWCIADSHADSLMWNRDLCERSSEGHVDFPRLREVGMKLQCFTIVTRGFPFIGGFEAFAVWRGWPKEARESEWTRAVWQVDQLAEFCRRSEGQVRITTTGRALEENLAQGRLSAVLGIEGAHAIEGQVERVAELHQRGVRFMGLTHLSNNEAGGSSFPLMGNRPLSPLGHSVLEEMARVGMGVDVAHASERTLEDILAHPTARVFSSHTGVRGAGGGWRNLSDEVLRRIAERGGVVGIILAPVYLGGDAIDDVVRHIEHALGVMGEEGVGIGSDYDGMVALPKGIHDVTDLPKLTEALLRRHPEALVERILGGNFRRYFRETLGE
;
A
#
# COMPACT_ATOMS: atom_id res chain seq x y z
N MET A 1 22.47 16.58 -18.09
CA MET A 1 22.44 17.72 -17.15
C MET A 1 21.61 17.25 -15.96
N ALA A 2 22.10 17.33 -14.72
CA ALA A 2 21.30 16.94 -13.56
C ALA A 2 20.09 17.88 -13.45
N LEU A 3 18.88 17.32 -13.34
CA LEU A 3 17.67 18.09 -13.08
C LEU A 3 17.78 18.73 -11.69
N LYS A 4 17.33 19.96 -11.53
CA LYS A 4 17.23 20.58 -10.20
C LYS A 4 15.95 20.07 -9.51
N THR A 5 15.96 20.00 -8.20
CA THR A 5 14.79 19.58 -7.41
C THR A 5 13.51 20.35 -7.78
N GLY A 6 13.63 21.65 -8.11
CA GLY A 6 12.51 22.46 -8.59
C GLY A 6 11.89 21.96 -9.89
N ASP A 7 12.72 21.49 -10.83
CA ASP A 7 12.25 20.93 -12.11
C ASP A 7 11.49 19.62 -11.89
N VAL A 8 11.97 18.79 -10.96
CA VAL A 8 11.30 17.51 -10.60
C VAL A 8 9.95 17.76 -9.93
N LEU A 9 9.84 18.74 -9.01
CA LEU A 9 8.58 19.10 -8.40
C LEU A 9 7.57 19.66 -9.41
N GLU A 10 8.03 20.31 -10.48
CA GLU A 10 7.15 20.74 -11.57
C GLU A 10 6.61 19.54 -12.35
N LEU A 11 7.42 18.49 -12.58
CA LEU A 11 6.95 17.23 -13.14
C LEU A 11 5.90 16.58 -12.22
N HIS A 12 6.13 16.51 -10.92
CA HIS A 12 5.18 15.96 -9.96
C HIS A 12 3.84 16.69 -9.95
N ARG A 13 3.81 18.01 -10.16
CA ARG A 13 2.54 18.76 -10.27
C ARG A 13 1.74 18.36 -11.50
N ARG A 14 2.41 17.98 -12.60
CA ARG A 14 1.78 17.58 -13.86
C ARG A 14 1.39 16.10 -13.87
N TRP A 15 2.17 15.23 -13.22
CA TRP A 15 1.96 13.79 -13.19
C TRP A 15 0.96 13.36 -12.12
N CYS A 16 0.47 12.14 -12.25
CA CYS A 16 -0.21 11.46 -11.17
C CYS A 16 0.83 10.76 -10.30
N ILE A 17 1.31 11.40 -9.25
CA ILE A 17 2.17 10.76 -8.27
C ILE A 17 1.31 9.92 -7.32
N ALA A 18 1.67 8.65 -7.12
CA ALA A 18 0.93 7.70 -6.31
C ALA A 18 1.85 6.87 -5.40
N ASP A 19 1.34 6.56 -4.22
CA ASP A 19 1.94 5.61 -3.29
C ASP A 19 0.86 4.63 -2.80
N SER A 20 1.11 3.34 -2.97
CA SER A 20 0.13 2.28 -2.70
C SER A 20 0.12 1.77 -1.27
N HIS A 21 0.98 2.29 -0.38
CA HIS A 21 1.03 1.82 1.01
C HIS A 21 1.65 2.83 1.98
N ALA A 22 0.87 3.24 2.98
CA ALA A 22 1.37 3.98 4.13
C ALA A 22 0.52 3.70 5.38
N ASP A 23 1.16 3.36 6.50
CA ASP A 23 0.53 2.97 7.77
C ASP A 23 0.27 4.14 8.72
N SER A 24 0.07 5.33 8.15
CA SER A 24 -0.01 6.58 8.92
C SER A 24 -1.16 6.61 9.93
N LEU A 25 -2.24 5.84 9.68
CA LEU A 25 -3.44 5.81 10.53
C LEU A 25 -3.18 5.16 11.90
N MET A 26 -2.25 4.20 11.99
CA MET A 26 -1.97 3.54 13.26
C MET A 26 -1.29 4.45 14.30
N TRP A 27 -0.66 5.55 13.88
CA TRP A 27 0.15 6.39 14.75
C TRP A 27 -0.63 7.39 15.60
N ASN A 28 -1.95 7.53 15.41
CA ASN A 28 -2.79 8.50 16.11
C ASN A 28 -2.23 9.93 16.04
N ARG A 29 -1.76 10.32 14.86
CA ARG A 29 -1.30 11.69 14.54
C ARG A 29 -2.39 12.45 13.80
N ASP A 30 -2.42 13.75 13.93
CA ASP A 30 -3.26 14.58 13.08
C ASP A 30 -2.64 14.73 11.68
N LEU A 31 -3.22 14.06 10.68
CA LEU A 31 -2.72 14.12 9.31
C LEU A 31 -3.05 15.45 8.59
N CYS A 32 -3.90 16.29 9.17
CA CYS A 32 -4.17 17.63 8.62
C CYS A 32 -3.05 18.64 8.90
N GLU A 33 -2.19 18.34 9.88
CA GLU A 33 -1.10 19.20 10.29
C GLU A 33 0.27 18.60 9.94
N ARG A 34 1.23 19.47 9.56
CA ARG A 34 2.60 19.04 9.35
C ARG A 34 3.23 18.60 10.67
N SER A 35 3.65 17.36 10.73
CA SER A 35 4.26 16.77 11.92
C SER A 35 5.78 16.65 11.76
N SER A 36 6.51 16.73 12.88
CA SER A 36 7.91 16.32 12.96
C SER A 36 8.06 14.79 13.13
N GLU A 37 6.95 14.09 13.44
CA GLU A 37 6.90 12.64 13.53
C GLU A 37 6.37 12.03 12.24
N GLY A 38 6.82 10.80 11.96
CA GLY A 38 6.35 9.99 10.83
C GLY A 38 6.71 10.57 9.46
N HIS A 39 6.25 9.89 8.44
CA HIS A 39 6.72 10.12 7.08
C HIS A 39 5.66 10.82 6.20
N VAL A 40 4.36 10.75 6.58
CA VAL A 40 3.24 11.20 5.74
C VAL A 40 2.27 12.05 6.54
N ASP A 41 1.91 13.21 6.00
CA ASP A 41 0.74 14.02 6.36
C ASP A 41 0.24 14.78 5.13
N PHE A 42 -0.95 15.34 5.16
CA PHE A 42 -1.55 16.02 4.02
C PHE A 42 -0.72 17.22 3.53
N PRO A 43 -0.16 18.09 4.41
CA PRO A 43 0.74 19.15 3.97
C PRO A 43 1.96 18.63 3.17
N ARG A 44 2.65 17.60 3.64
CA ARG A 44 3.82 17.01 2.95
C ARG A 44 3.44 16.32 1.65
N LEU A 45 2.32 15.57 1.62
CA LEU A 45 1.80 14.95 0.40
C LEU A 45 1.50 16.00 -0.69
N ARG A 46 0.91 17.13 -0.30
CA ARG A 46 0.63 18.22 -1.24
C ARG A 46 1.89 18.93 -1.71
N GLU A 47 2.85 19.14 -0.82
CA GLU A 47 4.15 19.75 -1.14
C GLU A 47 4.86 18.97 -2.24
N VAL A 48 4.87 17.63 -2.17
CA VAL A 48 5.52 16.76 -3.15
C VAL A 48 4.66 16.50 -4.39
N GLY A 49 3.44 17.00 -4.43
CA GLY A 49 2.52 16.82 -5.57
C GLY A 49 1.84 15.46 -5.63
N MET A 50 1.73 14.73 -4.50
CA MET A 50 0.99 13.47 -4.42
C MET A 50 -0.47 13.64 -4.86
N LYS A 51 -0.95 12.72 -5.68
CA LYS A 51 -2.33 12.71 -6.21
C LYS A 51 -3.15 11.52 -5.72
N LEU A 52 -2.48 10.40 -5.41
CA LEU A 52 -3.10 9.20 -4.90
C LEU A 52 -2.24 8.64 -3.77
N GLN A 53 -2.83 8.48 -2.59
CA GLN A 53 -2.21 7.83 -1.45
C GLN A 53 -3.12 6.72 -0.94
N CYS A 54 -2.59 5.50 -0.88
CA CYS A 54 -3.24 4.43 -0.14
C CYS A 54 -2.86 4.53 1.33
N PHE A 55 -3.87 4.61 2.19
CA PHE A 55 -3.73 4.54 3.64
C PHE A 55 -4.13 3.15 4.10
N THR A 56 -3.21 2.48 4.74
CA THR A 56 -3.41 1.11 5.22
C THR A 56 -3.78 1.08 6.69
N ILE A 57 -4.68 0.17 6.99
CA ILE A 57 -5.23 -0.06 8.32
C ILE A 57 -4.53 -1.28 8.89
N VAL A 58 -3.81 -1.11 9.99
CA VAL A 58 -3.13 -2.17 10.72
C VAL A 58 -3.88 -2.46 12.01
N THR A 59 -4.26 -3.72 12.22
CA THR A 59 -4.99 -4.13 13.41
C THR A 59 -4.20 -5.07 14.33
N ARG A 60 -3.15 -5.72 13.77
CA ARG A 60 -2.25 -6.62 14.49
C ARG A 60 -0.82 -6.41 14.02
N GLY A 61 0.06 -6.06 14.95
CA GLY A 61 1.50 -5.89 14.72
C GLY A 61 2.32 -7.13 15.07
N PHE A 62 3.58 -6.93 15.44
CA PHE A 62 4.50 -8.02 15.77
C PHE A 62 3.97 -8.93 16.88
N PRO A 63 4.01 -10.25 16.71
CA PRO A 63 3.49 -11.20 17.69
C PRO A 63 4.31 -11.27 18.99
N PHE A 64 5.47 -10.60 19.07
CA PHE A 64 6.47 -10.85 20.13
C PHE A 64 6.70 -9.69 21.11
N ILE A 65 6.15 -8.49 20.92
CA ILE A 65 6.42 -7.34 21.79
C ILE A 65 5.09 -6.75 22.27
N GLY A 66 4.51 -7.32 23.33
CA GLY A 66 3.31 -6.77 23.99
C GLY A 66 2.05 -6.66 23.15
N GLY A 67 2.11 -7.11 21.90
CA GLY A 67 1.01 -7.04 20.92
C GLY A 67 0.66 -5.62 20.47
N PHE A 68 -0.24 -5.53 19.53
CA PHE A 68 -0.71 -4.25 18.99
C PHE A 68 -1.45 -3.40 20.04
N GLU A 69 -2.04 -4.04 21.06
CA GLU A 69 -2.72 -3.31 22.13
C GLU A 69 -1.76 -2.42 22.92
N ALA A 70 -0.57 -2.93 23.29
CA ALA A 70 0.44 -2.13 23.99
C ALA A 70 0.88 -0.92 23.14
N PHE A 71 1.03 -1.10 21.83
CA PHE A 71 1.30 -0.02 20.89
C PHE A 71 0.16 1.00 20.88
N ALA A 72 -1.09 0.56 20.76
CA ALA A 72 -2.26 1.42 20.73
C ALA A 72 -2.44 2.22 22.06
N VAL A 73 -2.15 1.58 23.21
CA VAL A 73 -2.09 2.27 24.51
C VAL A 73 -1.01 3.34 24.50
N TRP A 74 0.20 2.99 24.06
CA TRP A 74 1.32 3.93 24.00
C TRP A 74 1.01 5.12 23.07
N ARG A 75 0.31 4.88 21.97
CA ARG A 75 -0.10 5.93 21.02
C ARG A 75 -1.38 6.68 21.45
N GLY A 76 -1.92 6.37 22.63
CA GLY A 76 -3.08 7.07 23.18
C GLY A 76 -4.40 6.80 22.46
N TRP A 77 -4.55 5.61 21.85
CA TRP A 77 -5.82 5.22 21.25
C TRP A 77 -6.95 5.15 22.28
N PRO A 78 -8.17 5.57 21.96
CA PRO A 78 -9.30 5.45 22.87
C PRO A 78 -9.56 3.99 23.23
N LYS A 79 -10.11 3.76 24.42
CA LYS A 79 -10.33 2.41 24.95
C LYS A 79 -11.18 1.57 24.00
N GLU A 80 -12.23 2.14 23.49
CA GLU A 80 -13.22 1.50 22.62
C GLU A 80 -12.60 1.02 21.29
N ALA A 81 -11.62 1.78 20.78
CA ALA A 81 -10.88 1.40 19.58
C ALA A 81 -9.90 0.24 19.80
N ARG A 82 -9.58 -0.11 21.06
CA ARG A 82 -8.60 -1.16 21.40
C ARG A 82 -9.22 -2.51 21.75
N GLU A 83 -10.54 -2.59 21.87
CA GLU A 83 -11.25 -3.77 22.37
C GLU A 83 -11.10 -5.02 21.51
N SER A 84 -11.02 -4.84 20.17
CA SER A 84 -10.88 -5.92 19.21
C SER A 84 -10.15 -5.46 17.94
N GLU A 85 -9.82 -6.38 17.04
CA GLU A 85 -9.22 -6.05 15.74
C GLU A 85 -10.22 -5.35 14.83
N TRP A 86 -11.49 -5.69 14.94
CA TRP A 86 -12.57 -5.00 14.26
C TRP A 86 -12.70 -3.54 14.69
N THR A 87 -12.74 -3.28 16.01
CA THR A 87 -12.85 -1.91 16.52
C THR A 87 -11.62 -1.07 16.15
N ARG A 88 -10.43 -1.67 16.11
CA ARG A 88 -9.21 -1.03 15.62
C ARG A 88 -9.34 -0.63 14.14
N ALA A 89 -9.90 -1.51 13.31
CA ALA A 89 -10.09 -1.21 11.90
C ALA A 89 -11.10 -0.08 11.69
N VAL A 90 -12.27 -0.17 12.33
CA VAL A 90 -13.33 0.84 12.22
C VAL A 90 -12.84 2.21 12.68
N TRP A 91 -12.12 2.26 13.80
CA TRP A 91 -11.57 3.51 14.31
C TRP A 91 -10.62 4.19 13.30
N GLN A 92 -9.71 3.46 12.66
CA GLN A 92 -8.80 4.01 11.65
C GLN A 92 -9.56 4.50 10.40
N VAL A 93 -10.61 3.79 9.97
CA VAL A 93 -11.52 4.27 8.90
C VAL A 93 -12.13 5.61 9.28
N ASP A 94 -12.68 5.71 10.47
CA ASP A 94 -13.35 6.92 10.96
C ASP A 94 -12.35 8.08 11.14
N GLN A 95 -11.10 7.80 11.56
CA GLN A 95 -10.03 8.80 11.62
C GLN A 95 -9.73 9.40 10.24
N LEU A 96 -9.54 8.57 9.21
CA LEU A 96 -9.29 9.09 7.87
C LEU A 96 -10.49 9.90 7.34
N ALA A 97 -11.71 9.43 7.59
CA ALA A 97 -12.92 10.16 7.20
C ALA A 97 -12.97 11.57 7.84
N GLU A 98 -12.62 11.65 9.12
CA GLU A 98 -12.57 12.93 9.84
C GLU A 98 -11.45 13.83 9.29
N PHE A 99 -10.25 13.32 9.03
CA PHE A 99 -9.17 14.10 8.42
C PHE A 99 -9.54 14.60 7.03
N CYS A 100 -10.16 13.77 6.21
CA CYS A 100 -10.64 14.17 4.89
C CYS A 100 -11.71 15.27 4.98
N ARG A 101 -12.63 15.18 5.94
CA ARG A 101 -13.63 16.23 6.20
C ARG A 101 -12.98 17.55 6.59
N ARG A 102 -11.99 17.52 7.49
CA ARG A 102 -11.23 18.69 7.95
C ARG A 102 -10.33 19.31 6.88
N SER A 103 -9.96 18.53 5.87
CA SER A 103 -9.15 19.04 4.75
C SER A 103 -9.89 20.01 3.81
N GLU A 104 -11.16 20.33 4.10
CA GLU A 104 -11.99 21.24 3.29
C GLU A 104 -12.07 20.83 1.81
N GLY A 105 -12.06 19.52 1.58
CA GLY A 105 -12.19 18.94 0.25
C GLY A 105 -10.90 18.82 -0.54
N GLN A 106 -9.75 19.15 0.05
CA GLN A 106 -8.44 18.98 -0.60
C GLN A 106 -8.01 17.50 -0.65
N VAL A 107 -8.48 16.69 0.28
CA VAL A 107 -8.28 15.23 0.33
C VAL A 107 -9.64 14.56 0.34
N ARG A 108 -9.81 13.54 -0.48
CA ARG A 108 -11.08 12.81 -0.61
C ARG A 108 -10.86 11.31 -0.50
N ILE A 109 -11.64 10.64 0.35
CA ILE A 109 -11.74 9.18 0.28
C ILE A 109 -12.29 8.82 -1.10
N THR A 110 -11.56 7.96 -1.80
CA THR A 110 -11.82 7.61 -3.19
C THR A 110 -12.26 6.16 -3.28
N THR A 111 -13.49 5.97 -3.70
CA THR A 111 -14.13 4.66 -3.70
C THR A 111 -14.52 4.15 -5.07
N THR A 112 -14.41 4.99 -6.11
CA THR A 112 -14.69 4.62 -7.51
C THR A 112 -13.63 5.17 -8.45
N GLY A 113 -13.45 4.52 -9.60
CA GLY A 113 -12.54 4.98 -10.66
C GLY A 113 -12.93 6.36 -11.19
N ARG A 114 -14.23 6.64 -11.30
CA ARG A 114 -14.75 7.96 -11.66
C ARG A 114 -14.34 9.03 -10.66
N ALA A 115 -14.53 8.78 -9.37
CA ALA A 115 -14.14 9.72 -8.31
C ALA A 115 -12.62 9.99 -8.31
N LEU A 116 -11.80 8.97 -8.63
CA LEU A 116 -10.36 9.14 -8.81
C LEU A 116 -10.04 10.16 -9.90
N GLU A 117 -10.64 10.00 -11.10
CA GLU A 117 -10.42 10.90 -12.23
C GLU A 117 -10.95 12.32 -11.96
N GLU A 118 -12.10 12.44 -11.30
CA GLU A 118 -12.66 13.73 -10.89
C GLU A 118 -11.75 14.47 -9.90
N ASN A 119 -11.18 13.76 -8.92
CA ASN A 119 -10.22 14.33 -7.97
C ASN A 119 -8.95 14.81 -8.67
N LEU A 120 -8.40 14.00 -9.57
CA LEU A 120 -7.22 14.35 -10.36
C LEU A 120 -7.47 15.62 -11.19
N ALA A 121 -8.62 15.69 -11.89
CA ALA A 121 -8.99 16.86 -12.69
C ALA A 121 -9.14 18.14 -11.85
N GLN A 122 -9.49 17.99 -10.57
CA GLN A 122 -9.68 19.11 -9.64
C GLN A 122 -8.43 19.38 -8.78
N GLY A 123 -7.31 18.69 -9.03
CA GLY A 123 -6.08 18.86 -8.27
C GLY A 123 -6.16 18.41 -6.80
N ARG A 124 -7.11 17.51 -6.48
CA ARG A 124 -7.30 16.96 -5.14
C ARG A 124 -6.46 15.70 -4.92
N LEU A 125 -6.13 15.43 -3.67
CA LEU A 125 -5.53 14.16 -3.27
C LEU A 125 -6.62 13.09 -3.07
N SER A 126 -6.48 11.98 -3.79
CA SER A 126 -7.29 10.77 -3.60
C SER A 126 -6.70 9.91 -2.49
N ALA A 127 -7.46 9.67 -1.43
CA ALA A 127 -7.15 8.74 -0.37
C ALA A 127 -7.88 7.41 -0.60
N VAL A 128 -7.16 6.32 -0.82
CA VAL A 128 -7.73 4.98 -0.96
C VAL A 128 -7.46 4.20 0.32
N LEU A 129 -8.51 3.61 0.91
CA LEU A 129 -8.39 2.80 2.12
C LEU A 129 -8.08 1.35 1.78
N GLY A 130 -7.05 0.81 2.43
CA GLY A 130 -6.73 -0.60 2.44
C GLY A 130 -6.63 -1.18 3.84
N ILE A 131 -6.67 -2.51 3.94
CA ILE A 131 -6.44 -3.23 5.21
C ILE A 131 -5.28 -4.20 5.04
N GLU A 132 -4.35 -4.15 5.98
CA GLU A 132 -3.21 -5.05 6.04
C GLU A 132 -3.49 -6.24 6.96
N GLY A 133 -4.08 -7.27 6.35
CA GLY A 133 -4.41 -8.54 7.00
C GLY A 133 -5.86 -8.69 7.43
N ALA A 134 -6.46 -9.82 7.05
CA ALA A 134 -7.82 -10.21 7.39
C ALA A 134 -8.06 -10.49 8.89
N HIS A 135 -7.07 -10.22 9.74
CA HIS A 135 -7.24 -10.17 11.20
C HIS A 135 -8.42 -9.25 11.57
N ALA A 136 -8.54 -8.12 10.84
CA ALA A 136 -9.57 -7.11 11.05
C ALA A 136 -11.00 -7.66 11.05
N ILE A 137 -11.27 -8.73 10.29
CA ILE A 137 -12.62 -9.30 10.20
C ILE A 137 -12.92 -10.34 11.28
N GLU A 138 -11.94 -10.78 12.08
CA GLU A 138 -12.10 -11.72 13.20
C GLU A 138 -12.88 -12.99 12.80
N GLY A 139 -12.56 -13.54 11.62
CA GLY A 139 -13.19 -14.75 11.08
C GLY A 139 -14.61 -14.58 10.55
N GLN A 140 -15.15 -13.37 10.49
CA GLN A 140 -16.53 -13.09 10.04
C GLN A 140 -16.49 -12.57 8.59
N VAL A 141 -16.90 -13.42 7.64
CA VAL A 141 -16.82 -13.12 6.18
C VAL A 141 -17.67 -11.91 5.80
N GLU A 142 -18.83 -11.74 6.43
CA GLU A 142 -19.76 -10.62 6.20
C GLU A 142 -19.13 -9.25 6.48
N ARG A 143 -18.13 -9.18 7.34
CA ARG A 143 -17.38 -7.95 7.63
C ARG A 143 -16.58 -7.43 6.43
N VAL A 144 -16.28 -8.25 5.44
CA VAL A 144 -15.69 -7.81 4.17
C VAL A 144 -16.61 -6.81 3.48
N ALA A 145 -17.91 -7.15 3.36
CA ALA A 145 -18.90 -6.26 2.77
C ALA A 145 -19.11 -4.99 3.62
N GLU A 146 -19.09 -5.11 4.95
CA GLU A 146 -19.21 -3.95 5.85
C GLU A 146 -18.04 -2.99 5.69
N LEU A 147 -16.80 -3.51 5.61
CA LEU A 147 -15.60 -2.69 5.36
C LEU A 147 -15.66 -2.01 3.99
N HIS A 148 -16.12 -2.74 2.96
CA HIS A 148 -16.30 -2.16 1.63
C HIS A 148 -17.33 -1.01 1.65
N GLN A 149 -18.46 -1.16 2.36
CA GLN A 149 -19.44 -0.09 2.55
C GLN A 149 -18.87 1.12 3.30
N ARG A 150 -17.92 0.90 4.20
CA ARG A 150 -17.19 1.98 4.91
C ARG A 150 -16.08 2.64 4.08
N GLY A 151 -15.88 2.20 2.84
CA GLY A 151 -14.92 2.83 1.92
C GLY A 151 -13.60 2.09 1.74
N VAL A 152 -13.37 0.95 2.40
CA VAL A 152 -12.21 0.11 2.16
C VAL A 152 -12.28 -0.48 0.74
N ARG A 153 -11.18 -0.47 0.01
CA ARG A 153 -11.13 -0.88 -1.39
C ARG A 153 -10.17 -2.02 -1.69
N PHE A 154 -9.28 -2.33 -0.79
CA PHE A 154 -8.46 -3.53 -0.88
C PHE A 154 -8.14 -4.10 0.50
N MET A 155 -7.81 -5.38 0.55
CA MET A 155 -7.39 -6.05 1.76
C MET A 155 -6.33 -7.11 1.45
N GLY A 156 -5.27 -7.17 2.27
CA GLY A 156 -4.39 -8.31 2.36
C GLY A 156 -5.01 -9.40 3.25
N LEU A 157 -4.80 -10.67 2.90
CA LEU A 157 -5.35 -11.75 3.73
C LEU A 157 -4.51 -12.02 4.98
N THR A 158 -3.23 -11.65 4.96
CA THR A 158 -2.31 -11.82 6.10
C THR A 158 -1.44 -10.59 6.28
N HIS A 159 -0.84 -10.46 7.46
CA HIS A 159 0.23 -9.50 7.77
C HIS A 159 1.44 -10.27 8.32
N LEU A 160 2.02 -9.84 9.44
CA LEU A 160 3.21 -10.47 10.06
C LEU A 160 2.91 -11.77 10.80
N SER A 161 1.68 -12.23 10.83
CA SER A 161 1.28 -13.49 11.44
C SER A 161 0.23 -14.21 10.60
N ASN A 162 0.16 -15.54 10.76
CA ASN A 162 -0.99 -16.30 10.28
C ASN A 162 -2.27 -15.84 10.99
N ASN A 163 -3.38 -16.02 10.31
CA ASN A 163 -4.71 -15.87 10.87
C ASN A 163 -5.64 -17.00 10.41
N GLU A 164 -6.94 -16.85 10.64
CA GLU A 164 -7.94 -17.83 10.29
C GLU A 164 -8.12 -17.98 8.77
N ALA A 165 -7.75 -16.96 7.98
CA ALA A 165 -7.88 -16.99 6.52
C ALA A 165 -6.69 -17.66 5.82
N GLY A 166 -5.45 -17.48 6.29
CA GLY A 166 -4.30 -18.02 5.57
C GLY A 166 -2.95 -17.87 6.28
N GLY A 167 -1.89 -18.19 5.55
CA GLY A 167 -0.52 -18.15 6.01
C GLY A 167 0.21 -16.88 5.64
N SER A 168 0.96 -16.34 6.60
CA SER A 168 1.89 -15.23 6.43
C SER A 168 3.25 -15.72 5.92
N SER A 169 3.91 -14.90 5.12
CA SER A 169 5.31 -15.09 4.72
C SER A 169 6.32 -14.77 5.83
N PHE A 170 5.86 -14.28 7.00
CA PHE A 170 6.78 -13.97 8.10
C PHE A 170 7.55 -15.22 8.53
N PRO A 171 8.89 -15.14 8.76
CA PRO A 171 9.68 -16.26 9.22
C PRO A 171 9.06 -16.92 10.45
N LEU A 172 9.11 -18.25 10.55
CA LEU A 172 8.55 -19.08 11.62
C LEU A 172 7.03 -19.29 11.56
N MET A 173 6.28 -18.61 10.69
CA MET A 173 4.82 -18.83 10.56
C MET A 173 4.48 -20.08 9.73
N GLY A 174 5.45 -20.63 9.02
CA GLY A 174 5.25 -21.76 8.11
C GLY A 174 4.56 -21.35 6.82
N ASN A 175 4.67 -22.19 5.80
CA ASN A 175 4.08 -21.95 4.48
C ASN A 175 2.68 -22.58 4.41
N ARG A 176 1.64 -21.87 4.84
CA ARG A 176 0.25 -22.36 4.89
C ARG A 176 -0.54 -21.89 3.66
N PRO A 177 -1.45 -22.73 3.11
CA PRO A 177 -2.41 -22.31 2.09
C PRO A 177 -3.54 -21.47 2.71
N LEU A 178 -4.46 -20.99 1.86
CA LEU A 178 -5.75 -20.50 2.33
C LEU A 178 -6.49 -21.60 3.09
N SER A 179 -7.17 -21.22 4.15
CA SER A 179 -8.15 -22.07 4.82
C SER A 179 -9.50 -22.05 4.07
N PRO A 180 -10.45 -22.92 4.41
CA PRO A 180 -11.82 -22.80 3.91
C PRO A 180 -12.42 -21.40 4.14
N LEU A 181 -12.16 -20.78 5.30
CA LEU A 181 -12.54 -19.42 5.58
C LEU A 181 -11.85 -18.43 4.63
N GLY A 182 -10.55 -18.60 4.38
CA GLY A 182 -9.79 -17.76 3.47
C GLY A 182 -10.34 -17.78 2.04
N HIS A 183 -10.76 -18.93 1.56
CA HIS A 183 -11.45 -19.03 0.27
C HIS A 183 -12.79 -18.28 0.28
N SER A 184 -13.61 -18.41 1.35
CA SER A 184 -14.86 -17.65 1.46
C SER A 184 -14.63 -16.14 1.55
N VAL A 185 -13.58 -15.69 2.24
CA VAL A 185 -13.18 -14.28 2.28
C VAL A 185 -12.79 -13.79 0.89
N LEU A 186 -12.00 -14.57 0.15
CA LEU A 186 -11.56 -14.22 -1.20
C LEU A 186 -12.75 -14.12 -2.18
N GLU A 187 -13.70 -15.05 -2.10
CA GLU A 187 -14.94 -15.02 -2.87
C GLU A 187 -15.77 -13.76 -2.55
N GLU A 188 -15.91 -13.43 -1.27
CA GLU A 188 -16.67 -12.23 -0.85
C GLU A 188 -15.96 -10.94 -1.31
N MET A 189 -14.62 -10.86 -1.22
CA MET A 189 -13.85 -9.74 -1.78
C MET A 189 -14.10 -9.59 -3.28
N ALA A 190 -14.09 -10.69 -4.04
CA ALA A 190 -14.36 -10.67 -5.47
C ALA A 190 -15.81 -10.22 -5.75
N ARG A 191 -16.79 -10.70 -4.95
CA ARG A 191 -18.22 -10.34 -5.08
C ARG A 191 -18.46 -8.84 -4.89
N VAL A 192 -17.82 -8.22 -3.88
CA VAL A 192 -18.00 -6.78 -3.61
C VAL A 192 -17.08 -5.90 -4.46
N GLY A 193 -16.15 -6.48 -5.23
CA GLY A 193 -15.20 -5.74 -6.04
C GLY A 193 -14.00 -5.19 -5.27
N MET A 194 -13.68 -5.75 -4.11
CA MET A 194 -12.52 -5.37 -3.30
C MET A 194 -11.23 -5.96 -3.89
N GLY A 195 -10.18 -5.16 -4.04
CA GLY A 195 -8.85 -5.60 -4.49
C GLY A 195 -8.19 -6.54 -3.47
N VAL A 196 -7.43 -7.51 -3.98
CA VAL A 196 -6.67 -8.46 -3.14
C VAL A 196 -5.21 -8.06 -3.16
N ASP A 197 -4.72 -7.59 -2.01
CA ASP A 197 -3.30 -7.32 -1.80
C ASP A 197 -2.57 -8.59 -1.39
N VAL A 198 -1.55 -8.97 -2.15
CA VAL A 198 -0.75 -10.17 -1.86
C VAL A 198 0.47 -9.92 -0.99
N ALA A 199 0.71 -8.69 -0.56
CA ALA A 199 1.75 -8.39 0.41
C ALA A 199 1.59 -9.30 1.63
N HIS A 200 2.70 -9.75 2.20
CA HIS A 200 2.76 -10.65 3.36
C HIS A 200 2.17 -12.07 3.21
N ALA A 201 1.56 -12.41 2.09
CA ALA A 201 1.04 -13.76 1.90
C ALA A 201 2.17 -14.80 1.81
N SER A 202 1.99 -15.97 2.47
CA SER A 202 2.89 -17.11 2.26
C SER A 202 2.80 -17.60 0.81
N GLU A 203 3.82 -18.31 0.33
CA GLU A 203 3.83 -18.81 -1.05
C GLU A 203 2.59 -19.64 -1.38
N ARG A 204 2.14 -20.52 -0.46
CA ARG A 204 0.93 -21.33 -0.69
C ARG A 204 -0.36 -20.50 -0.64
N THR A 205 -0.47 -19.55 0.28
CA THR A 205 -1.60 -18.61 0.31
C THR A 205 -1.66 -17.80 -1.00
N LEU A 206 -0.50 -17.35 -1.48
CA LEU A 206 -0.37 -16.58 -2.70
C LEU A 206 -0.74 -17.40 -3.94
N GLU A 207 -0.35 -18.68 -4.00
CA GLU A 207 -0.76 -19.59 -5.08
C GLU A 207 -2.28 -19.75 -5.14
N ASP A 208 -2.95 -19.94 -3.99
CA ASP A 208 -4.40 -20.06 -3.91
C ASP A 208 -5.10 -18.76 -4.36
N ILE A 209 -4.59 -17.59 -3.93
CA ILE A 209 -5.10 -16.27 -4.39
C ILE A 209 -4.96 -16.15 -5.91
N LEU A 210 -3.77 -16.47 -6.44
CA LEU A 210 -3.51 -16.40 -7.88
C LEU A 210 -4.23 -17.47 -8.70
N ALA A 211 -4.76 -18.52 -8.09
CA ALA A 211 -5.62 -19.48 -8.74
C ALA A 211 -7.07 -19.01 -8.85
N HIS A 212 -7.51 -18.05 -8.04
CA HIS A 212 -8.89 -17.56 -8.07
C HIS A 212 -9.18 -16.80 -9.38
N PRO A 213 -10.25 -17.15 -10.12
CA PRO A 213 -10.43 -16.67 -11.50
C PRO A 213 -10.72 -15.17 -11.62
N THR A 214 -11.38 -14.57 -10.63
CA THR A 214 -11.87 -13.18 -10.69
C THR A 214 -11.24 -12.26 -9.64
N ALA A 215 -10.30 -12.73 -8.82
CA ALA A 215 -9.60 -11.90 -7.85
C ALA A 215 -8.80 -10.80 -8.57
N ARG A 216 -9.01 -9.56 -8.16
CA ARG A 216 -8.28 -8.38 -8.64
C ARG A 216 -7.01 -8.22 -7.82
N VAL A 217 -5.93 -8.85 -8.29
CA VAL A 217 -4.69 -9.04 -7.52
C VAL A 217 -3.68 -7.94 -7.81
N PHE A 218 -3.03 -7.43 -6.77
CA PHE A 218 -1.89 -6.53 -6.84
C PHE A 218 -1.02 -6.71 -5.60
N SER A 219 0.15 -6.09 -5.54
CA SER A 219 0.91 -5.97 -4.30
C SER A 219 1.06 -4.51 -3.93
N SER A 220 0.55 -4.13 -2.75
CA SER A 220 0.68 -2.75 -2.27
C SER A 220 2.15 -2.38 -2.03
N HIS A 221 2.95 -3.29 -1.46
CA HIS A 221 4.37 -3.05 -1.16
C HIS A 221 5.16 -4.35 -1.07
N THR A 222 6.27 -4.44 -1.79
CA THR A 222 7.17 -5.60 -1.76
C THR A 222 8.53 -5.27 -2.36
N GLY A 223 9.54 -6.07 -2.05
CA GLY A 223 10.72 -6.22 -2.88
C GLY A 223 10.53 -7.31 -3.93
N VAL A 224 11.49 -7.47 -4.83
CA VAL A 224 11.50 -8.54 -5.84
C VAL A 224 12.70 -9.46 -5.64
N ARG A 225 12.47 -10.77 -5.63
CA ARG A 225 13.47 -11.78 -5.26
C ARG A 225 14.67 -11.78 -6.22
N GLY A 226 14.44 -11.57 -7.50
CA GLY A 226 15.49 -11.55 -8.51
C GLY A 226 16.47 -10.36 -8.39
N ALA A 227 16.06 -9.27 -7.75
CA ALA A 227 16.94 -8.15 -7.41
C ALA A 227 17.68 -8.33 -6.07
N GLY A 228 17.37 -9.40 -5.30
CA GLY A 228 17.96 -9.68 -4.00
C GLY A 228 17.07 -9.31 -2.82
N GLY A 229 17.65 -9.28 -1.62
CA GLY A 229 16.97 -8.78 -0.42
C GLY A 229 16.15 -9.79 0.36
N GLY A 230 15.07 -9.34 0.96
CA GLY A 230 14.39 -9.97 2.07
C GLY A 230 13.56 -11.22 1.75
N TRP A 231 13.17 -11.87 2.80
CA TRP A 231 12.50 -13.19 2.83
C TRP A 231 11.09 -13.19 2.23
N ARG A 232 10.38 -12.05 2.17
CA ARG A 232 9.02 -11.95 1.61
C ARG A 232 8.96 -11.37 0.19
N ASN A 233 10.11 -11.18 -0.45
CA ASN A 233 10.16 -10.66 -1.81
C ASN A 233 9.49 -11.61 -2.79
N LEU A 234 8.69 -11.06 -3.71
CA LEU A 234 7.98 -11.85 -4.71
C LEU A 234 8.95 -12.44 -5.76
N SER A 235 8.66 -13.66 -6.19
CA SER A 235 9.42 -14.31 -7.25
C SER A 235 8.99 -13.79 -8.64
N ASP A 236 9.86 -13.96 -9.64
CA ASP A 236 9.57 -13.57 -11.02
C ASP A 236 8.33 -14.28 -11.59
N GLU A 237 8.07 -15.52 -11.18
CA GLU A 237 6.85 -16.25 -11.58
C GLU A 237 5.60 -15.55 -11.05
N VAL A 238 5.61 -15.17 -9.79
CA VAL A 238 4.49 -14.44 -9.15
C VAL A 238 4.30 -13.08 -9.82
N LEU A 239 5.40 -12.36 -10.08
CA LEU A 239 5.35 -11.07 -10.77
C LEU A 239 4.67 -11.18 -12.13
N ARG A 240 5.04 -12.20 -12.96
CA ARG A 240 4.39 -12.45 -14.26
C ARG A 240 2.89 -12.72 -14.11
N ARG A 241 2.50 -13.59 -13.17
CA ARG A 241 1.08 -13.91 -12.93
C ARG A 241 0.25 -12.72 -12.46
N ILE A 242 0.84 -11.80 -11.71
CA ILE A 242 0.20 -10.52 -11.34
C ILE A 242 0.05 -9.64 -12.59
N ALA A 243 1.11 -9.51 -13.41
CA ALA A 243 1.08 -8.70 -14.62
C ALA A 243 0.08 -9.22 -15.66
N GLU A 244 -0.03 -10.53 -15.86
CA GLU A 244 -0.99 -11.18 -16.76
C GLU A 244 -2.45 -10.87 -16.40
N ARG A 245 -2.70 -10.47 -15.15
CA ARG A 245 -4.01 -10.03 -14.64
C ARG A 245 -4.20 -8.53 -14.65
N GLY A 246 -3.27 -7.78 -15.22
CA GLY A 246 -3.27 -6.31 -15.21
C GLY A 246 -2.93 -5.70 -13.85
N GLY A 247 -2.44 -6.51 -12.90
CA GLY A 247 -2.04 -6.06 -11.58
C GLY A 247 -0.76 -5.22 -11.59
N VAL A 248 -0.54 -4.49 -10.49
CA VAL A 248 0.63 -3.65 -10.27
C VAL A 248 1.34 -4.07 -8.99
N VAL A 249 2.66 -3.96 -8.97
CA VAL A 249 3.47 -4.24 -7.78
C VAL A 249 4.13 -2.95 -7.32
N GLY A 250 3.82 -2.52 -6.09
CA GLY A 250 4.46 -1.39 -5.42
C GLY A 250 5.83 -1.79 -4.86
N ILE A 251 6.89 -1.15 -5.32
CA ILE A 251 8.24 -1.39 -4.80
C ILE A 251 8.40 -0.66 -3.48
N ILE A 252 8.78 -1.42 -2.45
CA ILE A 252 8.94 -0.95 -1.07
C ILE A 252 10.18 -0.08 -0.91
N LEU A 253 10.15 0.86 0.04
CA LEU A 253 11.30 1.70 0.41
C LEU A 253 11.99 1.21 1.71
N ALA A 254 11.96 -0.08 2.00
CA ALA A 254 12.55 -0.64 3.21
C ALA A 254 13.84 -1.42 2.90
N PRO A 255 15.01 -0.96 3.38
CA PRO A 255 16.32 -1.58 3.17
C PRO A 255 16.38 -3.08 3.44
N VAL A 256 15.66 -3.57 4.45
CA VAL A 256 15.63 -4.99 4.81
C VAL A 256 15.10 -5.88 3.68
N TYR A 257 14.25 -5.35 2.81
CA TYR A 257 13.70 -6.05 1.65
C TYR A 257 14.43 -5.73 0.36
N LEU A 258 15.18 -4.62 0.33
CA LEU A 258 15.96 -4.21 -0.84
C LEU A 258 17.36 -4.84 -0.89
N GLY A 259 17.85 -5.37 0.26
CA GLY A 259 19.22 -5.90 0.36
C GLY A 259 20.30 -4.82 0.30
N GLY A 260 19.93 -3.55 0.48
CA GLY A 260 20.78 -2.39 0.55
C GLY A 260 19.99 -1.16 0.98
N ASP A 261 20.67 -0.07 1.34
CA ASP A 261 20.06 1.12 1.93
C ASP A 261 20.19 2.38 1.06
N ALA A 262 20.57 2.23 -0.21
CA ALA A 262 20.68 3.33 -1.16
C ALA A 262 19.40 3.47 -2.01
N ILE A 263 19.17 4.67 -2.55
CA ILE A 263 18.10 4.90 -3.54
C ILE A 263 18.31 4.01 -4.78
N ASP A 264 19.56 3.75 -5.16
CA ASP A 264 19.90 2.84 -6.26
C ASP A 264 19.47 1.40 -6.01
N ASP A 265 19.31 0.96 -4.76
CA ASP A 265 18.76 -0.36 -4.44
C ASP A 265 17.25 -0.40 -4.74
N VAL A 266 16.52 0.69 -4.48
CA VAL A 266 15.11 0.82 -4.91
C VAL A 266 15.01 0.76 -6.44
N VAL A 267 15.86 1.53 -7.14
CA VAL A 267 15.90 1.55 -8.61
C VAL A 267 16.21 0.16 -9.17
N ARG A 268 17.14 -0.58 -8.58
CA ARG A 268 17.45 -1.97 -8.98
C ARG A 268 16.22 -2.88 -8.91
N HIS A 269 15.42 -2.79 -7.85
CA HIS A 269 14.19 -3.56 -7.71
C HIS A 269 13.13 -3.14 -8.74
N ILE A 270 12.99 -1.84 -9.01
CA ILE A 270 12.11 -1.31 -10.06
C ILE A 270 12.54 -1.84 -11.44
N GLU A 271 13.83 -1.74 -11.79
CA GLU A 271 14.36 -2.21 -13.07
C GLU A 271 14.18 -3.72 -13.28
N HIS A 272 14.41 -4.52 -12.23
CA HIS A 272 14.14 -5.96 -12.29
C HIS A 272 12.65 -6.24 -12.51
N ALA A 273 11.77 -5.59 -11.76
CA ALA A 273 10.33 -5.74 -11.91
C ALA A 273 9.85 -5.33 -13.31
N LEU A 274 10.36 -4.24 -13.87
CA LEU A 274 10.09 -3.82 -15.25
C LEU A 274 10.49 -4.88 -16.27
N GLY A 275 11.66 -5.51 -16.07
CA GLY A 275 12.13 -6.59 -16.95
C GLY A 275 11.23 -7.83 -16.95
N VAL A 276 10.50 -8.07 -15.86
CA VAL A 276 9.64 -9.24 -15.67
C VAL A 276 8.17 -8.95 -16.01
N MET A 277 7.65 -7.79 -15.60
CA MET A 277 6.24 -7.41 -15.64
C MET A 277 5.88 -6.47 -16.82
N GLY A 278 6.90 -5.87 -17.44
CA GLY A 278 6.69 -4.79 -18.41
C GLY A 278 6.41 -3.44 -17.74
N GLU A 279 6.24 -2.41 -18.57
CA GLU A 279 6.14 -1.01 -18.15
C GLU A 279 4.87 -0.67 -17.36
N GLU A 280 3.82 -1.49 -17.47
CA GLU A 280 2.51 -1.25 -16.84
C GLU A 280 2.36 -1.91 -15.45
N GLY A 281 3.31 -2.78 -15.06
CA GLY A 281 3.20 -3.62 -13.87
C GLY A 281 3.87 -3.07 -12.61
N VAL A 282 4.56 -1.93 -12.66
CA VAL A 282 5.43 -1.48 -11.56
C VAL A 282 5.01 -0.10 -11.03
N GLY A 283 5.00 0.06 -9.73
CA GLY A 283 4.73 1.33 -9.05
C GLY A 283 5.52 1.46 -7.75
N ILE A 284 5.17 2.45 -6.94
CA ILE A 284 5.76 2.70 -5.62
C ILE A 284 4.76 2.28 -4.54
N GLY A 285 5.26 1.52 -3.55
CA GLY A 285 4.55 1.16 -2.34
C GLY A 285 5.48 1.34 -1.16
N SER A 286 5.57 2.57 -0.66
CA SER A 286 6.68 3.03 0.17
C SER A 286 6.87 2.28 1.48
N ASP A 287 5.78 1.84 2.09
CA ASP A 287 5.71 1.37 3.48
C ASP A 287 6.06 2.51 4.48
N TYR A 288 5.74 3.76 4.10
CA TYR A 288 5.86 4.89 5.00
C TYR A 288 5.03 4.67 6.26
N ASP A 289 5.59 5.07 7.39
CA ASP A 289 5.00 4.88 8.71
C ASP A 289 4.84 3.40 9.16
N GLY A 290 5.29 2.41 8.36
CA GLY A 290 5.21 0.97 8.62
C GLY A 290 6.28 0.43 9.60
N MET A 291 6.88 1.30 10.40
CA MET A 291 7.94 0.94 11.40
C MET A 291 9.22 0.36 10.75
N VAL A 292 9.47 0.68 9.49
CA VAL A 292 10.65 0.28 8.74
C VAL A 292 11.64 1.45 8.60
N ALA A 293 12.92 1.14 8.48
CA ALA A 293 13.91 2.13 8.08
C ALA A 293 13.69 2.50 6.61
N LEU A 294 14.06 3.74 6.23
CA LEU A 294 14.03 4.21 4.86
C LEU A 294 15.44 4.20 4.24
N PRO A 295 15.57 4.21 2.90
CA PRO A 295 16.84 4.35 2.24
C PRO A 295 17.57 5.65 2.64
N LYS A 296 18.88 5.62 2.66
CA LYS A 296 19.68 6.80 2.97
C LYS A 296 19.34 7.98 2.06
N GLY A 297 19.07 9.12 2.70
CA GLY A 297 18.68 10.35 2.01
C GLY A 297 17.19 10.50 1.80
N ILE A 298 16.36 9.49 2.13
CA ILE A 298 14.91 9.61 2.23
C ILE A 298 14.54 9.63 3.72
N HIS A 299 13.89 10.71 4.17
CA HIS A 299 13.46 10.88 5.56
C HIS A 299 11.93 10.86 5.68
N ASP A 300 11.25 11.36 4.66
CA ASP A 300 9.80 11.34 4.55
C ASP A 300 9.38 11.49 3.08
N VAL A 301 8.08 11.61 2.83
CA VAL A 301 7.52 11.70 1.48
C VAL A 301 8.03 12.90 0.68
N THR A 302 8.51 13.98 1.31
CA THR A 302 9.05 15.15 0.61
C THR A 302 10.39 14.88 -0.08
N ASP A 303 11.04 13.77 0.26
CA ASP A 303 12.25 13.29 -0.38
C ASP A 303 11.99 12.39 -1.62
N LEU A 304 10.74 12.07 -1.94
CA LEU A 304 10.37 11.29 -3.14
C LEU A 304 10.96 11.85 -4.45
N PRO A 305 11.11 13.17 -4.64
CA PRO A 305 11.80 13.73 -5.81
C PRO A 305 13.22 13.18 -6.05
N LYS A 306 13.92 12.72 -5.01
CA LYS A 306 15.26 12.11 -5.16
C LYS A 306 15.20 10.77 -5.88
N LEU A 307 14.15 9.96 -5.62
CA LEU A 307 13.91 8.74 -6.38
C LEU A 307 13.52 9.06 -7.83
N THR A 308 12.66 10.06 -8.03
CA THR A 308 12.30 10.53 -9.37
C THR A 308 13.53 10.93 -10.18
N GLU A 309 14.43 11.70 -9.57
CA GLU A 309 15.67 12.11 -10.20
C GLU A 309 16.58 10.92 -10.54
N ALA A 310 16.67 9.92 -9.65
CA ALA A 310 17.42 8.70 -9.89
C ALA A 310 16.87 7.89 -11.08
N LEU A 311 15.55 7.81 -11.21
CA LEU A 311 14.87 7.14 -12.33
C LEU A 311 15.04 7.91 -13.64
N LEU A 312 14.90 9.24 -13.64
CA LEU A 312 15.05 10.08 -14.84
C LEU A 312 16.47 10.08 -15.41
N ARG A 313 17.48 9.75 -14.60
CA ARG A 313 18.86 9.54 -15.11
C ARG A 313 18.99 8.27 -15.96
N ARG A 314 18.07 7.32 -15.85
CA ARG A 314 18.16 5.98 -16.44
C ARG A 314 17.06 5.68 -17.44
N HIS A 315 15.90 6.35 -17.31
CA HIS A 315 14.69 6.02 -18.06
C HIS A 315 14.05 7.25 -18.69
N PRO A 316 13.32 7.09 -19.80
CA PRO A 316 12.52 8.15 -20.41
C PRO A 316 11.44 8.68 -19.45
N GLU A 317 11.15 9.98 -19.54
CA GLU A 317 10.15 10.68 -18.69
C GLU A 317 8.80 9.95 -18.65
N ALA A 318 8.30 9.47 -19.80
CA ALA A 318 7.02 8.77 -19.89
C ALA A 318 6.99 7.45 -19.07
N LEU A 319 8.11 6.72 -19.01
CA LEU A 319 8.20 5.51 -18.18
C LEU A 319 8.25 5.86 -16.70
N VAL A 320 9.00 6.91 -16.34
CA VAL A 320 9.11 7.36 -14.94
C VAL A 320 7.75 7.85 -14.43
N GLU A 321 6.96 8.56 -15.24
CA GLU A 321 5.58 8.95 -14.91
C GLU A 321 4.69 7.72 -14.61
N ARG A 322 4.77 6.66 -15.45
CA ARG A 322 4.03 5.42 -15.22
C ARG A 322 4.41 4.78 -13.88
N ILE A 323 5.70 4.65 -13.59
CA ILE A 323 6.21 4.05 -12.35
C ILE A 323 5.77 4.85 -11.12
N LEU A 324 5.88 6.18 -11.19
CA LEU A 324 5.59 7.03 -10.03
C LEU A 324 4.10 7.19 -9.74
N GLY A 325 3.21 6.69 -10.63
CA GLY A 325 1.80 6.70 -10.30
C GLY A 325 0.84 6.36 -11.44
N GLY A 326 1.23 6.54 -12.70
CA GLY A 326 0.37 6.23 -13.84
C GLY A 326 -0.18 4.79 -13.80
N ASN A 327 0.65 3.82 -13.39
CA ASN A 327 0.27 2.42 -13.29
C ASN A 327 -0.76 2.17 -12.18
N PHE A 328 -0.57 2.75 -10.98
CA PHE A 328 -1.57 2.65 -9.91
C PHE A 328 -2.84 3.44 -10.22
N ARG A 329 -2.75 4.60 -10.89
CA ARG A 329 -3.93 5.30 -11.42
C ARG A 329 -4.74 4.41 -12.36
N ARG A 330 -4.08 3.74 -13.32
CA ARG A 330 -4.74 2.79 -14.23
C ARG A 330 -5.41 1.67 -13.44
N TYR A 331 -4.65 0.98 -12.56
CA TYR A 331 -5.14 -0.12 -11.76
C TYR A 331 -6.37 0.25 -10.93
N PHE A 332 -6.30 1.33 -10.15
CA PHE A 332 -7.43 1.74 -9.30
C PHE A 332 -8.61 2.27 -10.11
N ARG A 333 -8.38 2.99 -11.22
CA ARG A 333 -9.48 3.38 -12.12
C ARG A 333 -10.27 2.16 -12.61
N GLU A 334 -9.61 1.06 -12.94
CA GLU A 334 -10.22 -0.15 -13.48
C GLU A 334 -10.81 -1.06 -12.40
N THR A 335 -10.23 -1.04 -11.20
CA THR A 335 -10.61 -1.99 -10.13
C THR A 335 -11.57 -1.42 -9.11
N LEU A 336 -11.63 -0.10 -8.91
CA LEU A 336 -12.55 0.51 -7.95
C LEU A 336 -14.03 0.52 -8.40
N GLY A 337 -14.30 0.18 -9.65
CA GLY A 337 -15.65 0.21 -10.20
C GLY A 337 -16.11 1.61 -10.62
N GLU A 338 -17.39 1.71 -11.06
CA GLU A 338 -18.02 2.97 -11.51
C GLU A 338 -18.55 3.81 -10.34
#